data_1675a6be83a13a44a53a9418ae26b81a
#
_entry.id   1675a6be83a13a44a53a9418ae26b81a
#
_cell.length_a   1.000
_cell.length_b   1.000
_cell.length_c   1.000
_cell.angle_alpha   90.00
_cell.angle_beta   90.00
_cell.angle_gamma   90.00
#
_symmetry.space_group_name_H-M   'P 1'
#
loop_
_entity.id
_entity.type
_entity.pdbx_description
1 polymer ?
#
loop_
_entity_poly.entity_id
_entity_poly.type
_entity_poly.pdbx_seq_one_letter_code
_entity_poly.pdbx_strand_id
1 'polypeptide(L)'
;MKSWILSCVIVLTTIFNTSFANAAPDLEVNTPAISAIKNSMQARHPSLAPHYASGAVGLTNNGLIAVHDASAVPLKERQSINAVVSAENADRSALYKEIASGNGHPEWEAGIRDAFASRWIDKAQPGWWYQTKDGWAKK
;
A
#
# COMPACT_ATOMS: atom_id res chain seq x y z
N MET A 1 53.45 -16.75 -57.85
CA MET A 1 53.16 -16.10 -56.54
C MET A 1 51.68 -15.93 -56.43
N LYS A 2 51.01 -16.71 -55.63
CA LYS A 2 49.57 -16.57 -55.39
C LYS A 2 49.39 -15.87 -54.06
N SER A 3 48.91 -14.62 -54.09
CA SER A 3 48.55 -13.90 -52.88
C SER A 3 47.16 -14.35 -52.42
N TRP A 4 47.10 -14.88 -51.22
CA TRP A 4 45.87 -15.23 -50.54
C TRP A 4 45.43 -14.01 -49.72
N ILE A 5 44.35 -13.37 -50.17
CA ILE A 5 43.70 -12.34 -49.40
C ILE A 5 42.72 -13.04 -48.42
N LEU A 6 43.10 -13.03 -47.16
CA LEU A 6 42.23 -13.50 -46.07
C LEU A 6 41.24 -12.38 -45.76
N SER A 7 40.00 -12.57 -46.17
CA SER A 7 38.91 -11.64 -45.86
C SER A 7 38.42 -11.94 -44.46
N CYS A 8 38.80 -11.11 -43.47
CA CYS A 8 38.26 -11.14 -42.11
C CYS A 8 36.84 -10.52 -42.13
N VAL A 9 35.85 -11.39 -42.10
CA VAL A 9 34.47 -10.94 -41.84
C VAL A 9 34.33 -10.73 -40.33
N ILE A 10 34.38 -9.48 -39.91
CA ILE A 10 34.04 -9.10 -38.52
C ILE A 10 32.53 -9.15 -38.41
N VAL A 11 31.99 -10.21 -37.78
CA VAL A 11 30.59 -10.27 -37.38
C VAL A 11 30.44 -9.41 -36.13
N LEU A 12 29.90 -8.21 -36.34
CA LEU A 12 29.54 -7.32 -35.23
C LEU A 12 28.25 -7.84 -34.61
N THR A 13 28.37 -8.65 -33.56
CA THR A 13 27.23 -9.05 -32.72
C THR A 13 26.84 -7.86 -31.87
N THR A 14 25.85 -7.09 -32.32
CA THR A 14 25.18 -6.10 -31.48
C THR A 14 24.40 -6.82 -30.38
N ILE A 15 24.96 -6.83 -29.19
CA ILE A 15 24.25 -7.25 -27.99
C ILE A 15 23.21 -6.18 -27.68
N PHE A 16 21.95 -6.46 -28.03
CA PHE A 16 20.81 -5.67 -27.55
C PHE A 16 20.69 -5.92 -26.04
N ASN A 17 21.28 -5.03 -25.24
CA ASN A 17 20.94 -4.93 -23.82
C ASN A 17 19.52 -4.40 -23.73
N THR A 18 18.54 -5.27 -23.70
CA THR A 18 17.19 -4.93 -23.27
C THR A 18 17.24 -4.71 -21.77
N SER A 19 17.47 -3.47 -21.37
CA SER A 19 17.22 -3.06 -19.99
C SER A 19 15.72 -3.17 -19.75
N PHE A 20 15.30 -4.23 -19.05
CA PHE A 20 13.95 -4.29 -18.49
C PHE A 20 13.91 -3.24 -17.41
N ALA A 21 13.34 -2.07 -17.73
CA ALA A 21 12.95 -1.12 -16.72
C ALA A 21 11.90 -1.81 -15.83
N ASN A 22 12.23 -2.08 -14.57
CA ASN A 22 11.24 -2.48 -13.58
C ASN A 22 10.26 -1.32 -13.45
N ALA A 23 9.08 -1.46 -14.06
CA ALA A 23 8.02 -0.49 -13.90
C ALA A 23 7.56 -0.51 -12.44
N ALA A 24 7.65 0.64 -11.75
CA ALA A 24 7.08 0.81 -10.42
C ALA A 24 5.56 0.95 -10.54
N PRO A 25 4.77 0.46 -9.56
CA PRO A 25 3.33 0.67 -9.53
C PRO A 25 2.97 2.15 -9.51
N ASP A 26 2.00 2.55 -10.32
CA ASP A 26 1.35 3.85 -10.19
C ASP A 26 0.31 3.78 -9.05
N LEU A 27 0.66 4.35 -7.91
CA LEU A 27 -0.21 4.38 -6.73
C LEU A 27 -1.34 5.42 -6.86
N GLU A 28 -1.27 6.30 -7.84
CA GLU A 28 -2.24 7.35 -8.10
C GLU A 28 -3.23 6.98 -9.23
N VAL A 29 -3.14 5.75 -9.77
CA VAL A 29 -4.11 5.25 -10.73
C VAL A 29 -5.52 5.41 -10.17
N ASN A 30 -6.44 5.86 -11.00
CA ASN A 30 -7.81 6.09 -10.58
C ASN A 30 -8.79 5.43 -11.57
N THR A 31 -9.75 4.71 -11.00
CA THR A 31 -10.89 4.11 -11.70
C THR A 31 -12.15 4.46 -10.95
N PRO A 32 -13.36 4.29 -11.54
CA PRO A 32 -14.60 4.48 -10.78
C PRO A 32 -14.68 3.66 -9.50
N ALA A 33 -14.17 2.42 -9.51
CA ALA A 33 -14.10 1.58 -8.32
C ALA A 33 -13.18 2.16 -7.24
N ILE A 34 -11.99 2.62 -7.63
CA ILE A 34 -11.02 3.25 -6.71
C ILE A 34 -11.61 4.54 -6.13
N SER A 35 -12.26 5.37 -6.96
CA SER A 35 -12.92 6.60 -6.48
C SER A 35 -14.01 6.30 -5.46
N ALA A 36 -14.84 5.29 -5.69
CA ALA A 36 -15.88 4.88 -4.76
C ALA A 36 -15.32 4.41 -3.42
N ILE A 37 -14.24 3.63 -3.43
CA ILE A 37 -13.55 3.17 -2.22
C ILE A 37 -12.97 4.35 -1.45
N LYS A 38 -12.27 5.25 -2.12
CA LYS A 38 -11.70 6.46 -1.49
C LYS A 38 -12.78 7.35 -0.87
N ASN A 39 -13.90 7.52 -1.54
CA ASN A 39 -15.05 8.28 -1.01
C ASN A 39 -15.63 7.62 0.24
N SER A 40 -15.74 6.29 0.26
CA SER A 40 -16.20 5.53 1.42
C SER A 40 -15.25 5.70 2.62
N MET A 41 -13.94 5.59 2.39
CA MET A 41 -12.93 5.80 3.43
C MET A 41 -12.95 7.25 3.95
N GLN A 42 -13.08 8.23 3.07
CA GLN A 42 -13.15 9.64 3.43
C GLN A 42 -14.39 9.96 4.26
N ALA A 43 -15.54 9.40 3.89
CA ALA A 43 -16.78 9.56 4.66
C ALA A 43 -16.71 8.91 6.05
N ARG A 44 -15.93 7.84 6.21
CA ARG A 44 -15.73 7.14 7.49
C ARG A 44 -14.70 7.82 8.39
N HIS A 45 -13.78 8.58 7.84
CA HIS A 45 -12.66 9.17 8.59
C HIS A 45 -13.10 9.97 9.84
N PRO A 46 -14.16 10.78 9.82
CA PRO A 46 -14.62 11.47 11.03
C PRO A 46 -14.99 10.53 12.19
N SER A 47 -15.44 9.32 11.89
CA SER A 47 -15.74 8.29 12.90
C SER A 47 -14.47 7.61 13.45
N LEU A 48 -13.38 7.59 12.69
CA LEU A 48 -12.09 6.98 13.07
C LEU A 48 -11.16 7.94 13.79
N ALA A 49 -11.16 9.21 13.41
CA ALA A 49 -10.21 10.20 13.91
C ALA A 49 -10.14 10.28 15.45
N PRO A 50 -11.26 10.28 16.21
CA PRO A 50 -11.20 10.24 17.67
C PRO A 50 -10.54 8.97 18.22
N HIS A 51 -10.66 7.85 17.53
CA HIS A 51 -10.09 6.57 17.96
C HIS A 51 -8.59 6.49 17.70
N TYR A 52 -8.10 7.11 16.64
CA TYR A 52 -6.66 7.31 16.45
C TYR A 52 -6.08 8.22 17.52
N ALA A 53 -6.76 9.33 17.81
CA ALA A 53 -6.30 10.30 18.80
C ALA A 53 -6.27 9.74 20.21
N SER A 54 -7.24 8.89 20.58
CA SER A 54 -7.31 8.25 21.90
C SER A 54 -6.37 7.06 22.07
N GLY A 55 -5.81 6.54 20.97
CA GLY A 55 -5.02 5.32 20.99
C GLY A 55 -5.85 4.04 20.97
N ALA A 56 -7.17 4.13 20.84
CA ALA A 56 -8.05 2.96 20.72
C ALA A 56 -7.76 2.16 19.46
N VAL A 57 -7.43 2.85 18.36
CA VAL A 57 -7.08 2.27 17.06
C VAL A 57 -5.69 2.73 16.64
N GLY A 58 -4.96 1.85 16.02
CA GLY A 58 -3.65 2.14 15.45
C GLY A 58 -3.47 1.60 14.03
N LEU A 59 -2.44 2.08 13.37
CA LEU A 59 -2.05 1.66 12.02
C LEU A 59 -1.22 0.38 12.10
N THR A 60 -1.58 -0.64 11.33
CA THR A 60 -0.79 -1.87 11.27
C THR A 60 0.33 -1.76 10.24
N ASN A 61 1.35 -2.60 10.39
CA ASN A 61 2.50 -2.62 9.46
C ASN A 61 2.19 -3.27 8.11
N ASN A 62 1.00 -3.80 7.91
CA ASN A 62 0.55 -4.40 6.66
C ASN A 62 -0.50 -3.55 5.92
N GLY A 63 -0.61 -2.26 6.23
CA GLY A 63 -1.49 -1.34 5.53
C GLY A 63 -2.94 -1.34 5.99
N LEU A 64 -3.26 -1.97 7.09
CA LEU A 64 -4.58 -2.01 7.71
C LEU A 64 -4.61 -1.15 8.98
N ILE A 65 -5.70 -1.26 9.72
CA ILE A 65 -5.82 -0.71 11.08
C ILE A 65 -6.28 -1.81 12.04
N ALA A 66 -6.02 -1.63 13.32
CA ALA A 66 -6.45 -2.57 14.35
C ALA A 66 -6.83 -1.84 15.63
N VAL A 67 -7.68 -2.46 16.42
CA VAL A 67 -7.90 -2.01 17.80
C VAL A 67 -6.60 -2.20 18.58
N HIS A 68 -6.05 -1.11 19.08
CA HIS A 68 -4.82 -1.09 19.88
C HIS A 68 -5.14 -1.14 21.38
N ASP A 69 -6.02 -0.27 21.84
CA ASP A 69 -6.43 -0.21 23.24
C ASP A 69 -7.96 -0.05 23.35
N ALA A 70 -8.65 -1.16 23.52
CA ALA A 70 -10.10 -1.18 23.68
C ALA A 70 -10.57 -0.46 24.95
N SER A 71 -9.71 -0.33 25.96
CA SER A 71 -10.06 0.35 27.22
C SER A 71 -10.17 1.86 27.06
N ALA A 72 -9.60 2.43 25.99
CA ALA A 72 -9.74 3.84 25.63
C ALA A 72 -11.14 4.19 25.12
N VAL A 73 -12.02 3.19 24.95
CA VAL A 73 -13.40 3.36 24.46
C VAL A 73 -14.39 2.90 25.52
N PRO A 74 -15.47 3.64 25.79
CA PRO A 74 -16.53 3.18 26.66
C PRO A 74 -17.05 1.81 26.23
N LEU A 75 -17.37 0.95 27.20
CA LEU A 75 -17.76 -0.44 26.95
C LEU A 75 -18.90 -0.56 25.92
N LYS A 76 -19.88 0.34 25.99
CA LYS A 76 -21.02 0.37 25.05
C LYS A 76 -20.62 0.68 23.59
N GLU A 77 -19.44 1.28 23.36
CA GLU A 77 -18.97 1.67 22.03
C GLU A 77 -17.98 0.67 21.44
N ARG A 78 -17.51 -0.32 22.19
CA ARG A 78 -16.50 -1.26 21.73
C ARG A 78 -16.94 -2.12 20.56
N GLN A 79 -18.24 -2.44 20.48
CA GLN A 79 -18.78 -3.18 19.36
C GLN A 79 -18.83 -2.33 18.10
N SER A 80 -19.18 -1.06 18.20
CA SER A 80 -19.21 -0.14 17.05
C SER A 80 -17.80 0.17 16.53
N ILE A 81 -16.79 0.23 17.39
CA ILE A 81 -15.40 0.42 16.94
C ILE A 81 -14.91 -0.79 16.12
N ASN A 82 -15.25 -2.00 16.52
CA ASN A 82 -14.92 -3.20 15.76
C ASN A 82 -15.56 -3.17 14.37
N ALA A 83 -16.80 -2.72 14.26
CA ALA A 83 -17.49 -2.59 12.97
C ALA A 83 -16.84 -1.56 12.07
N VAL A 84 -16.45 -0.41 12.63
CA VAL A 84 -15.76 0.67 11.89
C VAL A 84 -14.37 0.21 11.41
N VAL A 85 -13.61 -0.46 12.26
CA VAL A 85 -12.30 -1.04 11.90
C VAL A 85 -12.44 -2.07 10.80
N SER A 86 -13.43 -2.96 10.89
CA SER A 86 -13.70 -3.98 9.87
C SER A 86 -14.06 -3.34 8.52
N ALA A 87 -14.91 -2.33 8.51
CA ALA A 87 -15.31 -1.61 7.30
C ALA A 87 -14.12 -0.89 6.65
N GLU A 88 -13.29 -0.22 7.45
CA GLU A 88 -12.07 0.43 6.96
C GLU A 88 -11.11 -0.56 6.34
N ASN A 89 -10.88 -1.69 6.99
CA ASN A 89 -9.97 -2.72 6.49
C ASN A 89 -10.48 -3.39 5.21
N ALA A 90 -11.80 -3.56 5.07
CA ALA A 90 -12.39 -4.03 3.82
C ALA A 90 -12.12 -3.07 2.66
N ASP A 91 -12.29 -1.77 2.87
CA ASP A 91 -12.01 -0.76 1.86
C ASP A 91 -10.51 -0.66 1.55
N ARG A 92 -9.64 -0.71 2.55
CA ARG A 92 -8.19 -0.71 2.32
C ARG A 92 -7.73 -1.91 1.51
N SER A 93 -8.21 -3.09 1.83
CA SER A 93 -7.90 -4.31 1.08
C SER A 93 -8.41 -4.25 -0.36
N ALA A 94 -9.63 -3.75 -0.57
CA ALA A 94 -10.19 -3.53 -1.90
C ALA A 94 -9.39 -2.48 -2.68
N LEU A 95 -8.96 -1.39 -2.02
CA LEU A 95 -8.15 -0.34 -2.63
C LEU A 95 -6.85 -0.91 -3.21
N TYR A 96 -6.11 -1.70 -2.44
CA TYR A 96 -4.83 -2.28 -2.88
C TYR A 96 -5.00 -3.22 -4.06
N LYS A 97 -6.06 -4.04 -4.02
CA LYS A 97 -6.43 -4.95 -5.12
C LYS A 97 -6.81 -4.19 -6.39
N GLU A 98 -7.62 -3.14 -6.25
CA GLU A 98 -8.07 -2.34 -7.41
C GLU A 98 -6.92 -1.52 -8.02
N ILE A 99 -5.99 -1.01 -7.21
CA ILE A 99 -4.80 -0.34 -7.73
C ILE A 99 -3.91 -1.31 -8.50
N ALA A 100 -3.71 -2.52 -8.00
CA ALA A 100 -2.97 -3.56 -8.72
C ALA A 100 -3.62 -3.89 -10.06
N SER A 101 -4.93 -4.10 -10.07
CA SER A 101 -5.71 -4.36 -11.29
C SER A 101 -5.68 -3.17 -12.26
N GLY A 102 -5.76 -1.94 -11.75
CA GLY A 102 -5.68 -0.71 -12.55
C GLY A 102 -4.32 -0.49 -13.20
N ASN A 103 -3.25 -1.06 -12.63
CA ASN A 103 -1.93 -1.11 -13.25
C ASN A 103 -1.77 -2.27 -14.26
N GLY A 104 -2.78 -3.15 -14.38
CA GLY A 104 -2.69 -4.35 -15.22
C GLY A 104 -1.84 -5.47 -14.61
N HIS A 105 -1.54 -5.38 -13.32
CA HIS A 105 -0.65 -6.28 -12.58
C HIS A 105 -1.28 -6.72 -11.25
N PRO A 106 -2.28 -7.63 -11.26
CA PRO A 106 -2.90 -8.12 -10.03
C PRO A 106 -1.91 -8.69 -9.01
N GLU A 107 -0.78 -9.22 -9.47
CA GLU A 107 0.29 -9.76 -8.65
C GLU A 107 1.06 -8.70 -7.84
N TRP A 108 0.85 -7.42 -8.12
CA TRP A 108 1.50 -6.33 -7.39
C TRP A 108 0.79 -5.94 -6.09
N GLU A 109 -0.32 -6.57 -5.75
CA GLU A 109 -1.13 -6.22 -4.58
C GLU A 109 -0.33 -6.15 -3.28
N ALA A 110 0.54 -7.13 -3.03
CA ALA A 110 1.37 -7.17 -1.82
C ALA A 110 2.34 -5.98 -1.74
N GLY A 111 3.02 -5.66 -2.84
CA GLY A 111 3.93 -4.51 -2.90
C GLY A 111 3.20 -3.17 -2.76
N ILE A 112 2.01 -3.05 -3.33
CA ILE A 112 1.16 -1.86 -3.19
C ILE A 112 0.69 -1.70 -1.73
N ARG A 113 0.30 -2.79 -1.09
CA ARG A 113 -0.06 -2.83 0.32
C ARG A 113 1.08 -2.32 1.20
N ASP A 114 2.30 -2.79 0.97
CA ASP A 114 3.49 -2.38 1.71
C ASP A 114 3.81 -0.89 1.50
N ALA A 115 3.68 -0.40 0.27
CA ALA A 115 3.87 1.01 -0.05
C ALA A 115 2.84 1.90 0.68
N PHE A 116 1.59 1.48 0.74
CA PHE A 116 0.55 2.19 1.48
C PHE A 116 0.73 2.09 2.99
N ALA A 117 1.21 0.97 3.52
CA ALA A 117 1.53 0.83 4.94
C ALA A 117 2.52 1.91 5.39
N SER A 118 3.61 2.09 4.65
CA SER A 118 4.57 3.17 4.89
C SER A 118 3.94 4.55 4.75
N ARG A 119 3.14 4.77 3.71
CA ARG A 119 2.48 6.06 3.45
C ARG A 119 1.51 6.46 4.56
N TRP A 120 0.70 5.52 5.06
CA TRP A 120 -0.22 5.78 6.18
C TRP A 120 0.54 6.14 7.45
N ILE A 121 1.61 5.43 7.78
CA ILE A 121 2.44 5.70 8.95
C ILE A 121 3.14 7.05 8.83
N ASP A 122 3.68 7.38 7.67
CA ASP A 122 4.34 8.68 7.43
C ASP A 122 3.37 9.86 7.60
N LYS A 123 2.11 9.68 7.21
CA LYS A 123 1.06 10.71 7.32
C LYS A 123 0.35 10.71 8.68
N ALA A 124 0.63 9.75 9.55
CA ALA A 124 0.02 9.70 10.87
C ALA A 124 0.35 10.94 11.69
N GLN A 125 -0.64 11.44 12.41
CA GLN A 125 -0.46 12.61 13.27
C GLN A 125 0.32 12.26 14.55
N PRO A 126 0.98 13.23 15.16
CA PRO A 126 1.64 13.02 16.45
C PRO A 126 0.65 12.44 17.48
N GLY A 127 1.09 11.43 18.20
CA GLY A 127 0.28 10.74 19.20
C GLY A 127 -0.48 9.52 18.70
N TRP A 128 -0.55 9.29 17.40
CA TRP A 128 -1.14 8.08 16.86
C TRP A 128 -0.23 6.88 17.06
N TRP A 129 -0.84 5.71 17.22
CA TRP A 129 -0.13 4.46 17.36
C TRP A 129 0.02 3.74 16.02
N TYR A 130 1.15 3.09 15.82
CA TYR A 130 1.45 2.30 14.64
C TYR A 130 2.30 1.09 14.98
N GLN A 131 2.23 0.06 14.16
CA GLN A 131 3.03 -1.14 14.33
C GLN A 131 4.39 -1.01 13.66
N THR A 132 5.40 -1.46 14.37
CA THR A 132 6.73 -1.76 13.86
C THR A 132 6.94 -3.27 13.88
N LYS A 133 8.07 -3.75 13.39
CA LYS A 133 8.47 -5.16 13.53
C LYS A 133 8.61 -5.61 14.99
N ASP A 134 8.81 -4.68 15.92
CA ASP A 134 9.05 -4.96 17.34
C ASP A 134 7.79 -4.72 18.19
N GLY A 135 6.68 -4.33 17.61
CA GLY A 135 5.43 -4.07 18.30
C GLY A 135 4.85 -2.68 18.03
N TRP A 136 4.02 -2.20 18.93
CA TRP A 136 3.38 -0.90 18.81
C TRP A 136 4.32 0.24 19.24
N ALA A 137 4.30 1.32 18.49
CA ALA A 137 5.00 2.55 18.77
C ALA A 137 4.05 3.76 18.62
N LYS A 138 4.38 4.85 19.28
CA LYS A 138 3.63 6.11 19.22
C LYS A 138 4.37 7.10 18.33
N LYS A 139 3.62 7.74 17.43
CA LYS A 139 4.17 8.76 16.54
C LYS A 139 4.59 10.01 17.30
#